data_3dc77e1cc86fbc2872ed356059c0fc56
#
_entry.id   3dc77e1cc86fbc2872ed356059c0fc56
#
_cell.length_a   1.000
_cell.length_b   1.000
_cell.length_c   1.000
_cell.angle_alpha   90.00
_cell.angle_beta   90.00
_cell.angle_gamma   90.00
#
_symmetry.space_group_name_H-M   'P 1'
#
loop_
_entity.id
_entity.type
_entity.pdbx_description
1 polymer ?
#
loop_
_entity_poly.entity_id
_entity_poly.type
_entity_poly.pdbx_seq_one_letter_code
_entity_poly.pdbx_strand_id
1 'polypeptide(L)'
;IANDCADRGDRCILPGEMGISNTTSSAAIVAAFLKLTPEDVTGRGANISDTRLAHKVEIVRRALTVNKPDPNDGLDILSKVGGFEFGYIAGLILGAAARRMLVILDGANTTAAALIAYALAPNCVHYLLASHSSLTEHSHPHALRHLGLMPILRLDIRLSEAAGSSIVLRMLAQMLKVWKAIDTPAKEAIHRPPIGALCSTLPPQAGEANIAFLKASPAPPDQSIMDALQYRLDNLAKPIHSLGFLERIAVQLAGTMGCKQPPLDTKAALLLITEEDISDDPAHILHALTDAASIPVHIRVTSNGTASSVGTYQTAYEFAHTYPILILGTYETGKSPAISHALTDALHGAAMGGSLIIPGDARTDCIARGFIIPSPKPKINREAKT
;
A
#
# COMPACT_ATOMS: atom_id res chain seq x y z
N ILE A 1 -11.15 -26.34 10.08
CA ILE A 1 -10.81 -24.90 10.22
C ILE A 1 -11.79 -24.07 9.38
N ALA A 2 -11.86 -24.22 8.02
CA ALA A 2 -12.74 -23.39 7.19
C ALA A 2 -14.21 -23.50 7.63
N ASN A 3 -14.70 -24.71 7.92
CA ASN A 3 -16.05 -24.92 8.44
C ASN A 3 -16.26 -24.22 9.78
N ASP A 4 -15.32 -24.39 10.71
CA ASP A 4 -15.42 -23.77 12.04
C ASP A 4 -15.43 -22.23 11.96
N CYS A 5 -14.64 -21.66 11.05
CA CYS A 5 -14.67 -20.22 10.77
C CYS A 5 -16.05 -19.79 10.24
N ALA A 6 -16.57 -20.51 9.24
CA ALA A 6 -17.87 -20.20 8.65
C ALA A 6 -19.01 -20.33 9.67
N ASP A 7 -18.97 -21.35 10.54
CA ASP A 7 -19.98 -21.60 11.57
C ASP A 7 -19.95 -20.52 12.68
N ARG A 8 -18.79 -19.91 12.94
CA ARG A 8 -18.67 -18.70 13.78
C ARG A 8 -19.17 -17.42 13.12
N GLY A 9 -19.49 -17.46 11.84
CA GLY A 9 -19.92 -16.28 11.07
C GLY A 9 -18.80 -15.52 10.36
N ASP A 10 -17.58 -16.04 10.37
CA ASP A 10 -16.47 -15.44 9.61
C ASP A 10 -16.81 -15.45 8.11
N ARG A 11 -16.44 -14.39 7.40
CA ARG A 11 -16.70 -14.23 5.95
C ARG A 11 -15.42 -14.07 5.14
N CYS A 12 -14.27 -13.93 5.81
CA CYS A 12 -12.98 -13.74 5.19
C CYS A 12 -11.91 -14.49 5.97
N ILE A 13 -10.99 -15.13 5.24
CA ILE A 13 -9.85 -15.84 5.80
C ILE A 13 -8.56 -15.28 5.18
N LEU A 14 -7.54 -15.11 6.01
CA LEU A 14 -6.22 -14.69 5.61
C LEU A 14 -5.24 -15.81 5.92
N PRO A 15 -4.89 -16.68 4.96
CA PRO A 15 -3.89 -17.69 5.18
C PRO A 15 -2.52 -17.04 5.36
N GLY A 16 -1.79 -17.50 6.36
CA GLY A 16 -0.38 -17.19 6.59
C GLY A 16 0.36 -18.47 6.91
N GLU A 17 1.64 -18.48 6.72
CA GLU A 17 2.48 -19.60 7.06
C GLU A 17 3.86 -19.11 7.53
N MET A 18 4.51 -19.93 8.31
CA MET A 18 5.88 -19.71 8.75
C MET A 18 6.67 -21.00 8.58
N GLY A 19 7.61 -21.01 7.64
CA GLY A 19 8.45 -22.16 7.37
C GLY A 19 9.84 -21.77 6.88
N ILE A 20 10.84 -22.51 7.31
CA ILE A 20 12.22 -22.31 6.82
C ILE A 20 12.35 -22.99 5.48
N SER A 21 12.81 -22.26 4.46
CA SER A 21 13.06 -22.75 3.10
C SER A 21 11.83 -23.05 2.25
N ASN A 22 10.60 -22.74 2.72
CA ASN A 22 9.35 -22.99 1.99
C ASN A 22 9.24 -22.23 0.67
N THR A 23 9.92 -21.10 0.48
CA THR A 23 9.99 -20.41 -0.81
C THR A 23 10.74 -21.23 -1.89
N THR A 24 11.51 -22.26 -1.50
CA THR A 24 12.10 -23.24 -2.44
C THR A 24 11.02 -24.18 -2.98
N SER A 25 10.19 -24.73 -2.10
CA SER A 25 9.02 -25.53 -2.47
C SER A 25 8.01 -24.72 -3.30
N SER A 26 7.75 -23.46 -2.91
CA SER A 26 6.90 -22.55 -3.68
C SER A 26 7.41 -22.38 -5.12
N ALA A 27 8.71 -22.15 -5.31
CA ALA A 27 9.32 -22.06 -6.64
C ALA A 27 9.18 -23.37 -7.42
N ALA A 28 9.41 -24.52 -6.77
CA ALA A 28 9.27 -25.83 -7.41
C ALA A 28 7.82 -26.14 -7.82
N ILE A 29 6.83 -25.80 -6.99
CA ILE A 29 5.40 -25.92 -7.31
C ILE A 29 5.07 -25.11 -8.56
N VAL A 30 5.45 -23.83 -8.58
CA VAL A 30 5.16 -22.92 -9.69
C VAL A 30 5.87 -23.37 -10.97
N ALA A 31 7.14 -23.80 -10.88
CA ALA A 31 7.88 -24.34 -12.00
C ALA A 31 7.19 -25.58 -12.58
N ALA A 32 6.74 -26.49 -11.74
CA ALA A 32 6.04 -27.71 -12.16
C ALA A 32 4.74 -27.40 -12.89
N PHE A 33 3.85 -26.58 -12.31
CA PHE A 33 2.59 -26.20 -12.91
C PHE A 33 2.72 -25.47 -14.23
N LEU A 34 3.64 -24.51 -14.30
CA LEU A 34 3.72 -23.58 -15.42
C LEU A 34 4.79 -23.97 -16.44
N LYS A 35 5.51 -25.08 -16.19
CA LYS A 35 6.62 -25.58 -17.04
C LYS A 35 7.69 -24.51 -17.25
N LEU A 36 8.00 -23.74 -16.18
CA LEU A 36 9.01 -22.70 -16.18
C LEU A 36 10.37 -23.25 -15.74
N THR A 37 11.43 -22.55 -16.10
CA THR A 37 12.77 -22.92 -15.64
C THR A 37 12.94 -22.58 -14.16
N PRO A 38 13.82 -23.30 -13.43
CA PRO A 38 14.14 -22.96 -12.04
C PRO A 38 14.65 -21.54 -11.88
N GLU A 39 15.34 -21.00 -12.88
CA GLU A 39 15.85 -19.63 -12.91
C GLU A 39 14.72 -18.59 -12.94
N ASP A 40 13.68 -18.87 -13.70
CA ASP A 40 12.54 -17.95 -13.87
C ASP A 40 11.71 -17.80 -12.61
N VAL A 41 11.69 -18.81 -11.74
CA VAL A 41 10.79 -18.86 -10.59
C VAL A 41 11.48 -18.71 -9.24
N THR A 42 12.82 -18.88 -9.19
CA THR A 42 13.53 -18.87 -7.90
C THR A 42 13.92 -17.46 -7.50
N GLY A 43 13.37 -16.98 -6.39
CA GLY A 43 13.66 -15.70 -5.79
C GLY A 43 14.56 -15.80 -4.55
N ARG A 44 14.89 -14.62 -3.99
CA ARG A 44 15.84 -14.48 -2.86
C ARG A 44 15.24 -14.80 -1.48
N GLY A 45 13.95 -15.08 -1.39
CA GLY A 45 13.30 -15.27 -0.09
C GLY A 45 13.52 -14.07 0.82
N ALA A 46 13.96 -14.34 2.03
CA ALA A 46 14.31 -13.35 3.04
C ALA A 46 15.69 -12.69 2.78
N ASN A 47 16.04 -12.45 1.50
CA ASN A 47 17.25 -11.72 1.08
C ASN A 47 18.58 -12.53 1.19
N ILE A 48 18.60 -13.72 0.63
CA ILE A 48 19.84 -14.53 0.57
C ILE A 48 20.87 -13.96 -0.42
N SER A 49 22.16 -14.31 -0.22
CA SER A 49 23.28 -13.93 -1.09
C SER A 49 23.20 -14.55 -2.48
N ASP A 50 23.97 -14.04 -3.44
CA ASP A 50 24.01 -14.58 -4.82
C ASP A 50 24.45 -16.06 -4.85
N THR A 51 25.42 -16.43 -4.03
CA THR A 51 25.87 -17.83 -3.90
C THR A 51 24.75 -18.74 -3.40
N ARG A 52 23.99 -18.28 -2.40
CA ARG A 52 22.84 -19.05 -1.87
C ARG A 52 21.69 -19.09 -2.86
N LEU A 53 21.47 -18.04 -3.65
CA LEU A 53 20.47 -18.02 -4.71
C LEU A 53 20.80 -19.04 -5.80
N ALA A 54 22.05 -19.08 -6.29
CA ALA A 54 22.49 -20.08 -7.26
C ALA A 54 22.30 -21.51 -6.73
N HIS A 55 22.61 -21.74 -5.45
CA HIS A 55 22.37 -23.04 -4.81
C HIS A 55 20.88 -23.36 -4.71
N LYS A 56 20.01 -22.38 -4.36
CA LYS A 56 18.55 -22.56 -4.30
C LYS A 56 17.98 -22.93 -5.67
N VAL A 57 18.45 -22.29 -6.76
CA VAL A 57 18.06 -22.64 -8.15
C VAL A 57 18.42 -24.09 -8.45
N GLU A 58 19.62 -24.54 -8.08
CA GLU A 58 20.04 -25.92 -8.29
C GLU A 58 19.21 -26.93 -7.50
N ILE A 59 18.82 -26.59 -6.26
CA ILE A 59 17.90 -27.42 -5.45
C ILE A 59 16.54 -27.55 -6.16
N VAL A 60 15.97 -26.45 -6.66
CA VAL A 60 14.69 -26.48 -7.41
C VAL A 60 14.83 -27.36 -8.66
N ARG A 61 15.91 -27.20 -9.43
CA ARG A 61 16.19 -28.03 -10.61
C ARG A 61 16.25 -29.50 -10.26
N ARG A 62 17.01 -29.85 -9.22
CA ARG A 62 17.15 -31.21 -8.74
C ARG A 62 15.81 -31.77 -8.25
N ALA A 63 15.02 -31.00 -7.50
CA ALA A 63 13.73 -31.45 -7.02
C ALA A 63 12.79 -31.82 -8.17
N LEU A 64 12.73 -31.02 -9.23
CA LEU A 64 11.92 -31.28 -10.42
C LEU A 64 12.44 -32.50 -11.21
N THR A 65 13.76 -32.62 -11.37
CA THR A 65 14.37 -33.70 -12.16
C THR A 65 14.22 -35.06 -11.48
N VAL A 66 14.40 -35.13 -10.17
CA VAL A 66 14.34 -36.38 -9.40
C VAL A 66 12.88 -36.81 -9.19
N ASN A 67 12.01 -35.90 -8.77
CA ASN A 67 10.64 -36.28 -8.39
C ASN A 67 9.66 -36.28 -9.58
N LYS A 68 9.99 -35.62 -10.67
CA LYS A 68 9.18 -35.57 -11.92
C LYS A 68 7.69 -35.36 -11.63
N PRO A 69 7.28 -34.22 -11.02
CA PRO A 69 5.89 -33.94 -10.78
C PRO A 69 5.11 -33.84 -12.09
N ASP A 70 3.88 -34.40 -12.11
CA ASP A 70 2.99 -34.24 -13.25
C ASP A 70 2.39 -32.83 -13.25
N PRO A 71 2.65 -32.00 -14.26
CA PRO A 71 2.16 -30.62 -14.30
C PRO A 71 0.64 -30.49 -14.35
N ASN A 72 -0.08 -31.57 -14.63
CA ASN A 72 -1.53 -31.59 -14.74
C ASN A 72 -2.21 -32.14 -13.46
N ASP A 73 -1.43 -32.62 -12.50
CA ASP A 73 -1.93 -33.18 -11.24
C ASP A 73 -1.43 -32.39 -10.04
N GLY A 74 -2.35 -31.57 -9.46
CA GLY A 74 -2.06 -30.74 -8.30
C GLY A 74 -1.67 -31.55 -7.05
N LEU A 75 -2.22 -32.74 -6.85
CA LEU A 75 -1.88 -33.60 -5.72
C LEU A 75 -0.53 -34.27 -5.91
N ASP A 76 -0.19 -34.66 -7.12
CA ASP A 76 1.13 -35.21 -7.44
C ASP A 76 2.22 -34.15 -7.24
N ILE A 77 2.00 -32.92 -7.71
CA ILE A 77 2.91 -31.80 -7.46
C ILE A 77 3.07 -31.55 -5.95
N LEU A 78 1.95 -31.46 -5.21
CA LEU A 78 1.97 -31.24 -3.77
C LEU A 78 2.77 -32.32 -3.06
N SER A 79 2.56 -33.60 -3.39
CA SER A 79 3.21 -34.73 -2.74
C SER A 79 4.71 -34.82 -3.03
N LYS A 80 5.13 -34.38 -4.23
CA LYS A 80 6.52 -34.55 -4.71
C LYS A 80 7.43 -33.35 -4.40
N VAL A 81 6.90 -32.13 -4.48
CA VAL A 81 7.69 -30.89 -4.33
C VAL A 81 7.06 -29.86 -3.43
N GLY A 82 5.90 -30.14 -2.83
CA GLY A 82 5.21 -29.28 -1.90
C GLY A 82 5.69 -29.41 -0.45
N GLY A 83 4.76 -29.15 0.47
CA GLY A 83 4.93 -29.25 1.92
C GLY A 83 3.57 -29.27 2.59
N PHE A 84 3.53 -29.61 3.86
CA PHE A 84 2.26 -29.68 4.63
C PHE A 84 1.53 -28.34 4.65
N GLU A 85 2.26 -27.23 4.80
CA GLU A 85 1.71 -25.88 4.79
C GLU A 85 0.96 -25.56 3.50
N PHE A 86 1.50 -25.96 2.34
CA PHE A 86 0.83 -25.77 1.05
C PHE A 86 -0.45 -26.61 0.96
N GLY A 87 -0.42 -27.84 1.45
CA GLY A 87 -1.60 -28.70 1.53
C GLY A 87 -2.68 -28.14 2.43
N TYR A 88 -2.30 -27.65 3.63
CA TYR A 88 -3.22 -27.02 4.56
C TYR A 88 -3.86 -25.76 3.97
N ILE A 89 -3.08 -24.89 3.34
CA ILE A 89 -3.59 -23.66 2.72
C ILE A 89 -4.47 -23.99 1.53
N ALA A 90 -4.11 -24.96 0.68
CA ALA A 90 -4.95 -25.40 -0.44
C ALA A 90 -6.30 -25.95 0.06
N GLY A 91 -6.28 -26.80 1.09
CA GLY A 91 -7.49 -27.30 1.74
C GLY A 91 -8.32 -26.20 2.39
N LEU A 92 -7.68 -25.20 3.01
CA LEU A 92 -8.35 -24.03 3.58
C LEU A 92 -9.06 -23.20 2.49
N ILE A 93 -8.40 -22.99 1.34
CA ILE A 93 -8.96 -22.28 0.18
C ILE A 93 -10.20 -23.02 -0.34
N LEU A 94 -10.10 -24.33 -0.54
CA LEU A 94 -11.22 -25.14 -1.03
C LEU A 94 -12.40 -25.14 -0.05
N GLY A 95 -12.12 -25.31 1.25
CA GLY A 95 -13.13 -25.26 2.29
C GLY A 95 -13.79 -23.88 2.41
N ALA A 96 -13.01 -22.80 2.29
CA ALA A 96 -13.52 -21.44 2.29
C ALA A 96 -14.43 -21.17 1.06
N ALA A 97 -14.02 -21.60 -0.13
CA ALA A 97 -14.80 -21.47 -1.35
C ALA A 97 -16.12 -22.24 -1.25
N ALA A 98 -16.12 -23.47 -0.71
CA ALA A 98 -17.33 -24.27 -0.47
C ALA A 98 -18.31 -23.57 0.50
N ARG A 99 -17.81 -22.77 1.42
CA ARG A 99 -18.60 -21.98 2.39
C ARG A 99 -18.82 -20.53 1.95
N ARG A 100 -18.49 -20.16 0.68
CA ARG A 100 -18.61 -18.83 0.10
C ARG A 100 -17.90 -17.75 0.92
N MET A 101 -16.72 -18.06 1.41
CA MET A 101 -15.88 -17.14 2.16
C MET A 101 -14.77 -16.57 1.26
N LEU A 102 -14.47 -15.30 1.41
CA LEU A 102 -13.32 -14.67 0.75
C LEU A 102 -12.01 -15.18 1.35
N VAL A 103 -11.03 -15.45 0.51
CA VAL A 103 -9.65 -15.72 0.93
C VAL A 103 -8.74 -14.64 0.37
N ILE A 104 -8.06 -13.92 1.25
CA ILE A 104 -7.07 -12.92 0.84
C ILE A 104 -5.69 -13.57 0.89
N LEU A 105 -5.16 -13.92 -0.26
CA LEU A 105 -3.81 -14.49 -0.38
C LEU A 105 -2.76 -13.46 0.05
N ASP A 106 -1.75 -13.92 0.78
CA ASP A 106 -0.66 -13.06 1.23
C ASP A 106 0.44 -12.93 0.16
N GLY A 107 1.44 -13.79 0.18
CA GLY A 107 2.59 -13.73 -0.70
C GLY A 107 2.75 -14.96 -1.60
N ALA A 108 3.99 -15.23 -2.01
CA ALA A 108 4.34 -16.27 -2.95
C ALA A 108 3.90 -17.68 -2.50
N ASN A 109 4.06 -18.00 -1.20
CA ASN A 109 3.73 -19.33 -0.69
C ASN A 109 2.23 -19.60 -0.68
N THR A 110 1.43 -18.63 -0.23
CA THR A 110 -0.04 -18.75 -0.25
C THR A 110 -0.58 -18.81 -1.68
N THR A 111 0.07 -18.12 -2.62
CA THR A 111 -0.29 -18.15 -4.05
C THR A 111 0.12 -19.47 -4.70
N ALA A 112 1.26 -20.07 -4.33
CA ALA A 112 1.64 -21.40 -4.78
C ALA A 112 0.64 -22.47 -4.28
N ALA A 113 0.18 -22.37 -3.03
CA ALA A 113 -0.88 -23.23 -2.51
C ALA A 113 -2.22 -23.03 -3.26
N ALA A 114 -2.52 -21.80 -3.69
CA ALA A 114 -3.70 -21.50 -4.48
C ALA A 114 -3.66 -22.15 -5.87
N LEU A 115 -2.47 -22.37 -6.50
CA LEU A 115 -2.36 -23.15 -7.72
C LEU A 115 -2.80 -24.60 -7.50
N ILE A 116 -2.44 -25.20 -6.37
CA ILE A 116 -2.86 -26.55 -6.01
C ILE A 116 -4.39 -26.60 -5.84
N ALA A 117 -4.96 -25.65 -5.11
CA ALA A 117 -6.41 -25.55 -4.94
C ALA A 117 -7.12 -25.37 -6.29
N TYR A 118 -6.58 -24.50 -7.15
CA TYR A 118 -7.10 -24.24 -8.50
C TYR A 118 -7.08 -25.50 -9.38
N ALA A 119 -6.01 -26.30 -9.34
CA ALA A 119 -5.93 -27.55 -10.08
C ALA A 119 -7.00 -28.56 -9.64
N LEU A 120 -7.38 -28.56 -8.36
CA LEU A 120 -8.39 -29.44 -7.80
C LEU A 120 -9.83 -28.95 -8.05
N ALA A 121 -10.05 -27.64 -7.96
CA ALA A 121 -11.34 -27.02 -8.17
C ALA A 121 -11.17 -25.59 -8.74
N PRO A 122 -11.14 -25.44 -10.08
CA PRO A 122 -10.82 -24.15 -10.72
C PRO A 122 -11.72 -22.98 -10.28
N ASN A 123 -12.98 -23.26 -9.96
CA ASN A 123 -13.91 -22.23 -9.50
C ASN A 123 -13.54 -21.61 -8.15
N CYS A 124 -12.58 -22.16 -7.41
CA CYS A 124 -12.11 -21.56 -6.16
C CYS A 124 -11.50 -20.17 -6.39
N VAL A 125 -10.98 -19.89 -7.59
CA VAL A 125 -10.37 -18.61 -7.94
C VAL A 125 -11.32 -17.41 -7.74
N HIS A 126 -12.63 -17.60 -7.90
CA HIS A 126 -13.62 -16.56 -7.69
C HIS A 126 -13.76 -16.11 -6.23
N TYR A 127 -13.19 -16.85 -5.31
CA TYR A 127 -13.17 -16.53 -3.88
C TYR A 127 -11.81 -16.00 -3.42
N LEU A 128 -10.85 -15.81 -4.35
CA LEU A 128 -9.51 -15.37 -4.04
C LEU A 128 -9.31 -13.89 -4.34
N LEU A 129 -8.54 -13.23 -3.50
CA LEU A 129 -8.06 -11.89 -3.68
C LEU A 129 -6.55 -11.88 -3.43
N ALA A 130 -5.77 -11.31 -4.32
CA ALA A 130 -4.32 -11.15 -4.11
C ALA A 130 -4.05 -9.84 -3.36
N SER A 131 -3.36 -9.93 -2.22
CA SER A 131 -3.09 -8.74 -1.39
C SER A 131 -1.99 -7.87 -1.99
N HIS A 132 -0.81 -8.42 -2.19
CA HIS A 132 0.34 -7.66 -2.68
C HIS A 132 1.17 -8.45 -3.68
N SER A 133 2.04 -7.75 -4.42
CA SER A 133 3.08 -8.36 -5.24
C SER A 133 4.43 -8.27 -4.55
N SER A 134 5.22 -9.34 -4.62
CA SER A 134 6.64 -9.34 -4.28
C SER A 134 7.46 -9.30 -5.56
N LEU A 135 8.41 -8.40 -5.63
CA LEU A 135 9.35 -8.30 -6.76
C LEU A 135 10.55 -9.25 -6.61
N THR A 136 10.80 -9.73 -5.39
CA THR A 136 11.95 -10.56 -5.05
C THR A 136 11.67 -12.07 -5.10
N GLU A 137 10.39 -12.46 -5.10
CA GLU A 137 9.94 -13.83 -5.30
C GLU A 137 9.42 -13.98 -6.73
N HIS A 138 10.28 -14.46 -7.62
CA HIS A 138 10.00 -14.54 -9.05
C HIS A 138 8.82 -15.47 -9.38
N SER A 139 8.58 -16.51 -8.58
CA SER A 139 7.42 -17.39 -8.73
C SER A 139 6.08 -16.65 -8.59
N HIS A 140 6.01 -15.63 -7.73
CA HIS A 140 4.77 -14.97 -7.35
C HIS A 140 4.03 -14.32 -8.53
N PRO A 141 4.65 -13.45 -9.35
CA PRO A 141 3.95 -12.83 -10.49
C PRO A 141 3.54 -13.85 -11.55
N HIS A 142 4.26 -14.96 -11.72
CA HIS A 142 3.86 -16.02 -12.63
C HIS A 142 2.61 -16.75 -12.15
N ALA A 143 2.56 -17.09 -10.86
CA ALA A 143 1.41 -17.75 -10.26
C ALA A 143 0.17 -16.86 -10.26
N LEU A 144 0.30 -15.57 -9.89
CA LEU A 144 -0.80 -14.60 -9.95
C LEU A 144 -1.38 -14.46 -11.36
N ARG A 145 -0.51 -14.35 -12.36
CA ARG A 145 -0.94 -14.25 -13.76
C ARG A 145 -1.70 -15.50 -14.23
N HIS A 146 -1.22 -16.68 -13.85
CA HIS A 146 -1.90 -17.94 -14.20
C HIS A 146 -3.30 -18.02 -13.56
N LEU A 147 -3.43 -17.60 -12.31
CA LEU A 147 -4.71 -17.54 -11.60
C LEU A 147 -5.62 -16.38 -12.07
N GLY A 148 -5.13 -15.47 -12.93
CA GLY A 148 -5.88 -14.29 -13.35
C GLY A 148 -6.08 -13.26 -12.22
N LEU A 149 -5.24 -13.30 -11.19
CA LEU A 149 -5.34 -12.43 -10.03
C LEU A 149 -4.44 -11.20 -10.17
N MET A 150 -5.01 -10.02 -9.86
CA MET A 150 -4.27 -8.76 -9.81
C MET A 150 -4.03 -8.36 -8.35
N PRO A 151 -2.79 -8.17 -7.92
CA PRO A 151 -2.50 -7.73 -6.56
C PRO A 151 -2.93 -6.28 -6.35
N ILE A 152 -3.53 -6.00 -5.19
CA ILE A 152 -4.02 -4.65 -4.84
C ILE A 152 -2.86 -3.73 -4.52
N LEU A 153 -1.80 -4.23 -3.86
CA LEU A 153 -0.67 -3.44 -3.38
C LEU A 153 0.65 -3.90 -3.98
N ARG A 154 1.62 -2.97 -4.05
CA ARG A 154 3.02 -3.26 -4.40
C ARG A 154 3.92 -2.83 -3.25
N LEU A 155 4.03 -3.68 -2.23
CA LEU A 155 4.74 -3.38 -0.99
C LEU A 155 6.11 -4.05 -0.88
N ASP A 156 6.43 -5.01 -1.75
CA ASP A 156 7.65 -5.83 -1.71
C ASP A 156 7.90 -6.47 -0.31
N ILE A 157 6.81 -6.86 0.35
CA ILE A 157 6.86 -7.58 1.64
C ILE A 157 7.41 -8.98 1.37
N ARG A 158 8.31 -9.43 2.25
CA ARG A 158 9.00 -10.73 2.16
C ARG A 158 8.67 -11.62 3.37
N LEU A 159 7.51 -11.41 3.95
CA LEU A 159 6.92 -12.23 5.01
C LEU A 159 5.64 -12.84 4.48
N SER A 160 5.41 -14.12 4.78
CA SER A 160 4.21 -14.86 4.37
C SER A 160 3.27 -15.13 5.55
N GLU A 161 3.33 -14.30 6.58
CA GLU A 161 2.65 -14.47 7.86
C GLU A 161 1.34 -13.65 7.90
N ALA A 162 0.62 -13.57 6.78
CA ALA A 162 -0.56 -12.75 6.57
C ALA A 162 -0.32 -11.24 6.72
N ALA A 163 0.93 -10.77 6.55
CA ALA A 163 1.28 -9.35 6.74
C ALA A 163 0.63 -8.45 5.68
N GLY A 164 0.76 -8.79 4.40
CA GLY A 164 0.17 -8.02 3.30
C GLY A 164 -1.36 -8.17 3.25
N SER A 165 -1.87 -9.37 3.47
CA SER A 165 -3.31 -9.63 3.48
C SER A 165 -4.04 -8.91 4.61
N SER A 166 -3.42 -8.73 5.78
CA SER A 166 -4.00 -7.97 6.89
C SER A 166 -4.16 -6.47 6.57
N ILE A 167 -3.23 -5.88 5.82
CA ILE A 167 -3.33 -4.50 5.33
C ILE A 167 -4.52 -4.37 4.38
N VAL A 168 -4.63 -5.28 3.42
CA VAL A 168 -5.73 -5.29 2.44
C VAL A 168 -7.07 -5.51 3.13
N LEU A 169 -7.16 -6.38 4.13
CA LEU A 169 -8.41 -6.55 4.90
C LEU A 169 -8.87 -5.23 5.53
N ARG A 170 -7.94 -4.46 6.11
CA ARG A 170 -8.28 -3.14 6.67
C ARG A 170 -8.77 -2.16 5.59
N MET A 171 -8.14 -2.16 4.42
CA MET A 171 -8.60 -1.34 3.28
C MET A 171 -10.01 -1.74 2.84
N LEU A 172 -10.30 -3.04 2.71
CA LEU A 172 -11.63 -3.54 2.38
C LEU A 172 -12.67 -3.18 3.44
N ALA A 173 -12.31 -3.25 4.72
CA ALA A 173 -13.21 -2.87 5.80
C ALA A 173 -13.58 -1.37 5.73
N GLN A 174 -12.62 -0.50 5.40
CA GLN A 174 -12.89 0.92 5.18
C GLN A 174 -13.76 1.14 3.94
N MET A 175 -13.45 0.48 2.83
CA MET A 175 -14.24 0.56 1.60
C MET A 175 -15.71 0.17 1.83
N LEU A 176 -15.97 -0.88 2.63
CA LEU A 176 -17.34 -1.29 2.98
C LEU A 176 -18.07 -0.25 3.82
N LYS A 177 -17.38 0.49 4.69
CA LYS A 177 -17.98 1.61 5.43
C LYS A 177 -18.38 2.74 4.47
N VAL A 178 -17.49 3.08 3.53
CA VAL A 178 -17.77 4.07 2.49
C VAL A 178 -18.96 3.64 1.64
N TRP A 179 -18.97 2.38 1.19
CA TRP A 179 -20.09 1.83 0.42
C TRP A 179 -21.41 2.00 1.16
N LYS A 180 -21.46 1.62 2.43
CA LYS A 180 -22.68 1.78 3.26
C LYS A 180 -23.10 3.25 3.40
N ALA A 181 -22.15 4.15 3.53
CA ALA A 181 -22.45 5.58 3.64
C ALA A 181 -23.02 6.16 2.34
N ILE A 182 -22.56 5.72 1.18
CA ILE A 182 -23.05 6.17 -0.14
C ILE A 182 -24.40 5.53 -0.46
N ASP A 183 -24.61 4.25 -0.12
CA ASP A 183 -25.83 3.50 -0.41
C ASP A 183 -27.00 3.84 0.53
N THR A 184 -26.74 4.58 1.60
CA THR A 184 -27.79 5.07 2.49
C THR A 184 -28.57 6.17 1.76
N PRO A 185 -29.85 5.98 1.40
CA PRO A 185 -30.65 7.03 0.77
C PRO A 185 -30.60 8.27 1.66
N ALA A 186 -30.45 9.44 1.07
CA ALA A 186 -30.40 10.74 1.74
C ALA A 186 -31.73 11.10 2.46
N LYS A 187 -32.33 10.15 3.20
CA LYS A 187 -33.60 10.34 3.94
C LYS A 187 -33.44 11.05 5.26
N GLU A 188 -32.25 11.12 5.79
CA GLU A 188 -31.92 12.05 6.86
C GLU A 188 -30.87 12.99 6.29
N ALA A 189 -31.29 14.17 5.89
CA ALA A 189 -30.36 15.28 5.68
C ALA A 189 -29.56 15.42 6.98
N ILE A 190 -28.38 14.79 7.02
CA ILE A 190 -27.39 15.09 8.03
C ILE A 190 -27.29 16.60 7.95
N HIS A 191 -27.65 17.29 9.04
CA HIS A 191 -27.61 18.74 9.10
C HIS A 191 -26.13 19.13 8.93
N ARG A 192 -25.70 19.25 7.68
CA ARG A 192 -24.35 19.64 7.34
C ARG A 192 -24.27 21.14 7.51
N PRO A 193 -23.29 21.60 8.26
CA PRO A 193 -23.06 23.05 8.28
C PRO A 193 -22.83 23.49 6.83
N PRO A 194 -23.36 24.64 6.40
CA PRO A 194 -23.11 25.16 5.06
C PRO A 194 -21.59 25.18 4.79
N ILE A 195 -21.18 24.92 3.54
CA ILE A 195 -19.76 24.87 3.15
C ILE A 195 -18.99 26.09 3.65
N GLY A 196 -19.62 27.27 3.69
CA GLY A 196 -19.04 28.48 4.26
C GLY A 196 -18.72 28.42 5.78
N ALA A 197 -19.34 27.51 6.54
CA ALA A 197 -19.01 27.30 7.95
C ALA A 197 -17.86 26.32 8.15
N LEU A 198 -17.55 25.52 7.12
CA LEU A 198 -16.38 24.60 7.08
C LEU A 198 -15.13 25.28 6.48
N CYS A 199 -15.33 26.39 5.75
CA CYS A 199 -14.20 27.21 5.32
C CYS A 199 -13.58 27.86 6.55
N SER A 200 -12.36 27.49 6.89
CA SER A 200 -11.58 28.26 7.85
C SER A 200 -11.46 29.68 7.31
N THR A 201 -12.09 30.63 7.99
CA THR A 201 -11.92 32.06 7.71
C THR A 201 -10.48 32.40 8.08
N LEU A 202 -9.59 32.33 7.12
CA LEU A 202 -8.27 32.93 7.27
C LEU A 202 -8.45 34.45 7.32
N PRO A 203 -7.67 35.14 8.16
CA PRO A 203 -7.72 36.59 8.20
C PRO A 203 -7.41 37.15 6.79
N PRO A 204 -8.19 38.11 6.31
CA PRO A 204 -7.88 38.79 5.07
C PRO A 204 -6.59 39.57 5.24
N GLN A 205 -5.62 39.36 4.41
CA GLN A 205 -4.40 40.12 4.20
C GLN A 205 -3.11 39.32 4.40
N ALA A 206 -2.73 38.67 3.32
CA ALA A 206 -1.34 38.37 3.12
C ALA A 206 -0.69 39.56 2.38
N GLY A 207 0.07 40.38 3.08
CA GLY A 207 0.89 41.43 2.46
C GLY A 207 2.04 40.88 1.67
N GLU A 208 2.75 41.72 0.91
CA GLU A 208 3.91 41.36 0.05
C GLU A 208 5.00 40.56 0.76
N ALA A 209 5.12 40.68 2.09
CA ALA A 209 6.07 39.91 2.92
C ALA A 209 5.87 38.38 2.83
N ASN A 210 4.68 37.90 2.50
CA ASN A 210 4.37 36.46 2.44
C ASN A 210 4.79 35.79 1.13
N ILE A 211 5.07 36.55 0.08
CA ILE A 211 5.56 35.99 -1.19
C ILE A 211 6.94 35.34 -1.02
N ALA A 212 7.74 35.80 -0.07
CA ALA A 212 9.06 35.20 0.22
C ALA A 212 8.94 33.76 0.71
N PHE A 213 7.87 33.39 1.42
CA PHE A 213 7.63 32.00 1.87
C PHE A 213 7.38 31.03 0.71
N LEU A 214 6.72 31.46 -0.37
CA LEU A 214 6.47 30.63 -1.55
C LEU A 214 7.78 30.23 -2.26
N LYS A 215 8.86 30.94 -2.02
CA LYS A 215 10.20 30.68 -2.59
C LYS A 215 11.12 29.90 -1.63
N ALA A 216 10.74 29.73 -0.38
CA ALA A 216 11.54 28.98 0.57
C ALA A 216 11.52 27.49 0.26
N SER A 217 12.62 26.80 0.50
CA SER A 217 12.70 25.35 0.37
C SER A 217 12.44 24.69 1.72
N PRO A 218 11.67 23.58 1.78
CA PRO A 218 11.47 22.83 3.01
C PRO A 218 12.81 22.30 3.54
N ALA A 219 12.93 22.20 4.87
CA ALA A 219 14.07 21.58 5.48
C ALA A 219 14.15 20.09 5.08
N PRO A 220 15.35 19.56 4.84
CA PRO A 220 15.48 18.13 4.56
C PRO A 220 15.09 17.32 5.79
N PRO A 221 14.61 16.06 5.61
CA PRO A 221 14.36 15.16 6.71
C PRO A 221 15.59 14.95 7.59
N ASP A 222 15.37 14.74 8.90
CA ASP A 222 16.46 14.50 9.84
C ASP A 222 17.10 13.14 9.60
N GLN A 223 18.30 13.15 9.01
CA GLN A 223 19.03 11.94 8.65
C GLN A 223 19.45 11.14 9.89
N SER A 224 19.76 11.77 11.01
CA SER A 224 20.18 11.08 12.23
C SER A 224 19.05 10.24 12.83
N ILE A 225 17.83 10.75 12.77
CA ILE A 225 16.62 10.03 13.20
C ILE A 225 16.31 8.89 12.24
N MET A 226 16.43 9.11 10.93
CA MET A 226 16.26 8.08 9.91
C MET A 226 17.22 6.91 10.10
N ASP A 227 18.51 7.20 10.29
CA ASP A 227 19.54 6.20 10.51
C ASP A 227 19.30 5.42 11.82
N ALA A 228 18.92 6.11 12.88
CA ALA A 228 18.62 5.49 14.16
C ALA A 228 17.39 4.57 14.10
N LEU A 229 16.36 4.94 13.34
CA LEU A 229 15.19 4.08 13.15
C LEU A 229 15.51 2.90 12.23
N GLN A 230 16.26 3.11 11.14
CA GLN A 230 16.71 2.03 10.27
C GLN A 230 17.53 0.99 11.06
N TYR A 231 18.50 1.45 11.86
CA TYR A 231 19.28 0.57 12.72
C TYR A 231 18.38 -0.25 13.66
N ARG A 232 17.36 0.38 14.26
CA ARG A 232 16.41 -0.33 15.11
C ARG A 232 15.61 -1.40 14.34
N LEU A 233 15.12 -1.06 13.14
CA LEU A 233 14.36 -1.98 12.29
C LEU A 233 15.19 -3.19 11.86
N ASP A 234 16.49 -2.97 11.57
CA ASP A 234 17.42 -4.03 11.16
C ASP A 234 17.77 -5.00 12.31
N ASN A 235 17.66 -4.52 13.56
CA ASN A 235 17.91 -5.32 14.77
C ASN A 235 16.65 -5.90 15.42
N LEU A 236 15.48 -5.79 14.78
CA LEU A 236 14.28 -6.50 15.21
C LEU A 236 14.38 -7.99 14.90
N ALA A 237 13.63 -8.81 15.66
CA ALA A 237 13.54 -10.26 15.45
C ALA A 237 12.76 -10.61 14.18
N LYS A 238 13.26 -10.15 13.03
CA LYS A 238 12.72 -10.37 11.69
C LYS A 238 13.86 -10.36 10.67
N PRO A 239 13.71 -10.97 9.48
CA PRO A 239 14.70 -10.80 8.42
C PRO A 239 14.88 -9.32 8.04
N ILE A 240 16.12 -8.93 7.77
CA ILE A 240 16.44 -7.54 7.38
C ILE A 240 15.66 -7.16 6.12
N HIS A 241 15.03 -5.99 6.14
CA HIS A 241 14.19 -5.45 5.06
C HIS A 241 12.97 -6.31 4.69
N SER A 242 12.51 -7.20 5.58
CA SER A 242 11.37 -8.09 5.31
C SER A 242 10.03 -7.38 5.15
N LEU A 243 9.86 -6.19 5.70
CA LEU A 243 8.66 -5.36 5.53
C LEU A 243 8.74 -4.44 4.29
N GLY A 244 9.85 -4.50 3.52
CA GLY A 244 9.99 -3.85 2.21
C GLY A 244 9.71 -2.36 2.23
N PHE A 245 8.74 -1.93 1.43
CA PHE A 245 8.40 -0.51 1.31
C PHE A 245 7.86 0.12 2.60
N LEU A 246 7.24 -0.66 3.47
CA LEU A 246 6.73 -0.15 4.75
C LEU A 246 7.85 0.34 5.68
N GLU A 247 9.02 -0.31 5.67
CA GLU A 247 10.18 0.16 6.44
C GLU A 247 10.66 1.51 5.92
N ARG A 248 10.72 1.68 4.60
CA ARG A 248 11.13 2.94 3.98
C ARG A 248 10.17 4.08 4.32
N ILE A 249 8.86 3.83 4.29
CA ILE A 249 7.86 4.82 4.72
C ILE A 249 8.07 5.20 6.18
N ALA A 250 8.25 4.21 7.08
CA ALA A 250 8.42 4.46 8.50
C ALA A 250 9.67 5.31 8.78
N VAL A 251 10.80 4.99 8.14
CA VAL A 251 12.05 5.72 8.26
C VAL A 251 11.91 7.17 7.75
N GLN A 252 11.26 7.33 6.60
CA GLN A 252 11.04 8.66 6.04
C GLN A 252 10.12 9.51 6.92
N LEU A 253 9.03 8.94 7.43
CA LEU A 253 8.12 9.59 8.38
C LEU A 253 8.86 10.07 9.61
N ALA A 254 9.70 9.22 10.20
CA ALA A 254 10.50 9.58 11.37
C ALA A 254 11.41 10.77 11.09
N GLY A 255 12.12 10.77 9.95
CA GLY A 255 12.97 11.88 9.54
C GLY A 255 12.20 13.17 9.27
N THR A 256 11.07 13.08 8.60
CA THR A 256 10.22 14.24 8.29
C THR A 256 9.61 14.86 9.55
N MET A 257 9.17 14.02 10.48
CA MET A 257 8.53 14.48 11.73
C MET A 257 9.52 14.71 12.88
N GLY A 258 10.80 14.49 12.66
CA GLY A 258 11.82 14.70 13.67
C GLY A 258 11.70 13.79 14.90
N CYS A 259 11.05 12.63 14.79
CA CYS A 259 10.84 11.71 15.90
C CYS A 259 10.83 10.24 15.49
N LYS A 260 11.35 9.36 16.38
CA LYS A 260 11.46 7.90 16.11
C LYS A 260 10.13 7.15 16.12
N GLN A 261 9.09 7.73 16.67
CA GLN A 261 7.72 7.18 16.73
C GLN A 261 6.74 8.28 16.34
N PRO A 262 6.58 8.52 15.03
CA PRO A 262 5.69 9.58 14.54
C PRO A 262 4.26 9.32 14.99
N PRO A 263 3.56 10.34 15.51
CA PRO A 263 2.14 10.24 15.85
C PRO A 263 1.33 10.14 14.55
N LEU A 264 0.70 8.99 14.31
CA LEU A 264 -0.14 8.77 13.14
C LEU A 264 -1.63 9.02 13.42
N ASP A 265 -1.96 9.34 14.68
CA ASP A 265 -3.34 9.51 15.12
C ASP A 265 -3.90 10.87 14.71
N THR A 266 -3.01 11.86 14.57
CA THR A 266 -3.38 13.24 14.23
C THR A 266 -3.16 13.47 12.73
N LYS A 267 -4.25 13.45 11.97
CA LYS A 267 -4.27 13.63 10.52
C LYS A 267 -5.47 14.44 10.09
N ALA A 268 -5.36 15.15 8.98
CA ALA A 268 -6.47 15.89 8.38
C ALA A 268 -6.47 15.76 6.86
N ALA A 269 -7.62 16.02 6.25
CA ALA A 269 -7.75 16.19 4.81
C ALA A 269 -8.04 17.66 4.50
N LEU A 270 -7.34 18.23 3.53
CA LEU A 270 -7.57 19.55 2.96
C LEU A 270 -8.07 19.37 1.53
N LEU A 271 -9.31 19.77 1.28
CA LEU A 271 -9.94 19.75 -0.03
C LEU A 271 -9.90 21.15 -0.65
N LEU A 272 -9.35 21.26 -1.83
CA LEU A 272 -9.31 22.49 -2.62
C LEU A 272 -10.44 22.45 -3.65
N ILE A 273 -11.28 23.47 -3.67
CA ILE A 273 -12.39 23.63 -4.61
C ILE A 273 -12.36 25.02 -5.24
N THR A 274 -13.01 25.20 -6.40
CA THR A 274 -13.25 26.54 -6.96
C THR A 274 -14.59 27.10 -6.54
N GLU A 275 -14.79 28.41 -6.73
CA GLU A 275 -16.09 29.06 -6.46
C GLU A 275 -17.21 28.50 -7.33
N GLU A 276 -16.88 28.07 -8.56
CA GLU A 276 -17.82 27.47 -9.52
C GLU A 276 -18.34 26.10 -9.05
N ASP A 277 -17.54 25.37 -8.28
CA ASP A 277 -17.85 24.03 -7.82
C ASP A 277 -18.60 23.98 -6.47
N ILE A 278 -18.89 25.15 -5.87
CA ILE A 278 -19.56 25.22 -4.55
C ILE A 278 -21.03 24.76 -4.61
N SER A 279 -21.68 24.85 -5.79
CA SER A 279 -23.12 24.56 -5.94
C SER A 279 -23.46 23.06 -5.83
N ASP A 280 -22.51 22.18 -6.18
CA ASP A 280 -22.66 20.74 -6.05
C ASP A 280 -22.08 20.28 -4.72
N ASP A 281 -22.60 19.23 -4.08
CA ASP A 281 -21.98 18.67 -2.86
C ASP A 281 -20.78 17.78 -3.23
N PRO A 282 -19.62 18.36 -3.57
CA PRO A 282 -18.46 17.61 -4.03
C PRO A 282 -17.85 16.76 -2.92
N ALA A 283 -18.19 17.09 -1.71
CA ALA A 283 -17.60 16.51 -0.53
C ALA A 283 -18.27 15.20 -0.12
N HIS A 284 -19.39 14.77 -0.72
CA HIS A 284 -20.14 13.60 -0.25
C HIS A 284 -19.28 12.33 -0.19
N ILE A 285 -18.56 12.00 -1.26
CA ILE A 285 -17.67 10.84 -1.30
C ILE A 285 -16.48 11.05 -0.36
N LEU A 286 -15.89 12.24 -0.35
CA LEU A 286 -14.76 12.55 0.51
C LEU A 286 -15.17 12.52 1.99
N HIS A 287 -16.34 13.05 2.35
CA HIS A 287 -16.88 12.96 3.72
C HIS A 287 -17.13 11.50 4.11
N ALA A 288 -17.72 10.69 3.23
CA ALA A 288 -17.90 9.26 3.48
C ALA A 288 -16.57 8.53 3.74
N LEU A 289 -15.53 8.86 2.95
CA LEU A 289 -14.17 8.31 3.11
C LEU A 289 -13.53 8.76 4.44
N THR A 290 -13.60 10.04 4.73
CA THR A 290 -12.95 10.64 5.90
C THR A 290 -13.66 10.32 7.21
N ASP A 291 -15.00 10.25 7.19
CA ASP A 291 -15.79 9.77 8.33
C ASP A 291 -15.50 8.31 8.62
N ALA A 292 -15.42 7.47 7.57
CA ALA A 292 -15.05 6.07 7.72
C ALA A 292 -13.65 5.89 8.32
N ALA A 293 -12.72 6.81 8.02
CA ALA A 293 -11.34 6.79 8.52
C ALA A 293 -11.16 7.67 9.78
N SER A 294 -12.20 8.34 10.25
CA SER A 294 -12.14 9.33 11.37
C SER A 294 -11.10 10.44 11.10
N ILE A 295 -11.14 11.01 9.89
CA ILE A 295 -10.24 12.08 9.45
C ILE A 295 -11.03 13.38 9.33
N PRO A 296 -10.68 14.46 10.05
CA PRO A 296 -11.31 15.76 9.84
C PRO A 296 -11.03 16.30 8.44
N VAL A 297 -12.05 16.85 7.79
CA VAL A 297 -11.97 17.46 6.47
C VAL A 297 -12.05 18.95 6.58
N HIS A 298 -11.13 19.65 5.94
CA HIS A 298 -11.13 21.09 5.79
C HIS A 298 -11.24 21.44 4.32
N ILE A 299 -12.16 22.34 3.99
CA ILE A 299 -12.40 22.77 2.61
C ILE A 299 -11.82 24.16 2.42
N ARG A 300 -11.02 24.33 1.37
CA ARG A 300 -10.48 25.64 0.97
C ARG A 300 -10.99 26.00 -0.42
N VAL A 301 -11.72 27.10 -0.52
CA VAL A 301 -12.10 27.68 -1.80
C VAL A 301 -10.91 28.44 -2.39
N THR A 302 -10.63 28.18 -3.65
CA THR A 302 -9.49 28.75 -4.36
C THR A 302 -9.96 29.51 -5.58
N SER A 303 -9.23 30.58 -5.92
CA SER A 303 -9.44 31.39 -7.12
C SER A 303 -8.09 31.71 -7.76
N ASN A 304 -8.12 32.27 -8.97
CA ASN A 304 -6.90 32.75 -9.62
C ASN A 304 -6.38 34.00 -8.91
N GLY A 305 -5.06 34.09 -8.74
CA GLY A 305 -4.39 35.28 -8.23
C GLY A 305 -3.48 35.03 -7.02
N THR A 306 -2.55 35.94 -6.80
CA THR A 306 -1.50 35.84 -5.78
C THR A 306 -2.06 35.75 -4.36
N ALA A 307 -3.17 36.45 -4.07
CA ALA A 307 -3.78 36.42 -2.74
C ALA A 307 -4.35 35.03 -2.40
N SER A 308 -4.96 34.34 -3.38
CA SER A 308 -5.46 32.98 -3.19
C SER A 308 -4.31 31.97 -3.01
N SER A 309 -3.24 32.10 -3.81
CA SER A 309 -2.01 31.31 -3.68
C SER A 309 -1.40 31.42 -2.29
N VAL A 310 -1.15 32.63 -1.81
CA VAL A 310 -0.58 32.87 -0.47
C VAL A 310 -1.51 32.33 0.61
N GLY A 311 -2.82 32.53 0.49
CA GLY A 311 -3.79 32.02 1.45
C GLY A 311 -3.83 30.50 1.50
N THR A 312 -3.73 29.81 0.35
CA THR A 312 -3.71 28.36 0.27
C THR A 312 -2.43 27.78 0.86
N TYR A 313 -1.29 28.35 0.53
CA TYR A 313 0.00 28.03 1.14
C TYR A 313 -0.05 28.14 2.68
N GLN A 314 -0.51 29.29 3.17
CA GLN A 314 -0.57 29.58 4.61
C GLN A 314 -1.50 28.62 5.35
N THR A 315 -2.67 28.30 4.77
CA THR A 315 -3.59 27.30 5.33
C THR A 315 -2.91 25.94 5.48
N ALA A 316 -2.25 25.47 4.44
CA ALA A 316 -1.57 24.18 4.47
C ALA A 316 -0.38 24.18 5.44
N TYR A 317 0.35 25.29 5.53
CA TYR A 317 1.46 25.48 6.47
C TYR A 317 0.97 25.45 7.93
N GLU A 318 -0.10 26.16 8.26
CA GLU A 318 -0.69 26.17 9.61
C GLU A 318 -1.23 24.79 9.99
N PHE A 319 -1.90 24.10 9.06
CA PHE A 319 -2.39 22.74 9.28
C PHE A 319 -1.26 21.75 9.51
N ALA A 320 -0.14 21.93 8.84
CA ALA A 320 1.02 21.07 9.03
C ALA A 320 1.61 21.15 10.45
N HIS A 321 1.45 22.25 11.15
CA HIS A 321 1.84 22.37 12.56
C HIS A 321 0.89 21.61 13.51
N THR A 322 -0.36 21.41 13.09
CA THR A 322 -1.38 20.72 13.90
C THR A 322 -1.49 19.24 13.52
N TYR A 323 -1.36 18.96 12.22
CA TYR A 323 -1.57 17.63 11.66
C TYR A 323 -0.29 17.10 11.00
N PRO A 324 0.42 16.17 11.65
CA PRO A 324 1.63 15.56 11.08
C PRO A 324 1.42 14.87 9.73
N ILE A 325 0.18 14.45 9.44
CA ILE A 325 -0.19 13.89 8.15
C ILE A 325 -1.30 14.74 7.55
N LEU A 326 -1.07 15.24 6.34
CA LEU A 326 -2.04 16.02 5.58
C LEU A 326 -2.37 15.30 4.26
N ILE A 327 -3.66 15.00 4.07
CA ILE A 327 -4.19 14.44 2.84
C ILE A 327 -4.70 15.60 2.00
N LEU A 328 -4.12 15.80 0.80
CA LEU A 328 -4.54 16.84 -0.12
C LEU A 328 -5.43 16.25 -1.20
N GLY A 329 -6.57 16.85 -1.42
CA GLY A 329 -7.52 16.49 -2.47
C GLY A 329 -7.98 17.71 -3.26
N THR A 330 -8.46 17.50 -4.48
CA THR A 330 -9.07 18.54 -5.31
C THR A 330 -10.41 18.04 -5.83
N TYR A 331 -11.34 18.96 -5.97
CA TYR A 331 -12.59 18.73 -6.67
C TYR A 331 -12.78 19.83 -7.72
N GLU A 332 -13.02 19.43 -8.94
CA GLU A 332 -13.33 20.35 -10.03
C GLU A 332 -14.27 19.68 -11.05
N THR A 333 -15.24 20.43 -11.52
CA THR A 333 -16.15 20.01 -12.60
C THR A 333 -15.60 20.32 -13.98
N GLY A 334 -14.48 21.05 -14.06
CA GLY A 334 -13.79 21.45 -15.30
C GLY A 334 -12.26 21.49 -15.14
N LYS A 335 -11.57 21.92 -16.18
CA LYS A 335 -10.12 22.15 -16.14
C LYS A 335 -9.84 23.59 -15.67
N SER A 336 -9.73 23.80 -14.36
CA SER A 336 -9.38 25.10 -13.80
C SER A 336 -7.87 25.22 -13.51
N PRO A 337 -7.14 26.18 -14.11
CA PRO A 337 -5.77 26.48 -13.74
C PRO A 337 -5.59 26.83 -12.26
N ALA A 338 -6.63 27.41 -11.62
CA ALA A 338 -6.61 27.80 -10.22
C ALA A 338 -6.38 26.62 -9.28
N ILE A 339 -7.01 25.48 -9.55
CA ILE A 339 -6.83 24.25 -8.75
C ILE A 339 -5.40 23.73 -8.82
N SER A 340 -4.80 23.72 -10.00
CA SER A 340 -3.42 23.23 -10.18
C SER A 340 -2.40 24.10 -9.43
N HIS A 341 -2.58 25.43 -9.47
CA HIS A 341 -1.74 26.34 -8.70
C HIS A 341 -1.96 26.20 -7.20
N ALA A 342 -3.22 26.16 -6.77
CA ALA A 342 -3.58 26.00 -5.36
C ALA A 342 -3.04 24.68 -4.78
N LEU A 343 -3.07 23.59 -5.54
CA LEU A 343 -2.50 22.32 -5.11
C LEU A 343 -0.97 22.42 -4.92
N THR A 344 -0.27 23.09 -5.84
CA THR A 344 1.16 23.34 -5.72
C THR A 344 1.49 24.17 -4.45
N ASP A 345 0.72 25.20 -4.19
CA ASP A 345 0.90 26.06 -3.04
C ASP A 345 0.59 25.32 -1.73
N ALA A 346 -0.46 24.50 -1.70
CA ALA A 346 -0.78 23.65 -0.56
C ALA A 346 0.30 22.60 -0.28
N LEU A 347 0.85 21.95 -1.33
CA LEU A 347 1.94 21.01 -1.20
C LEU A 347 3.18 21.67 -0.59
N HIS A 348 3.52 22.86 -1.09
CA HIS A 348 4.65 23.62 -0.58
C HIS A 348 4.44 24.06 0.88
N GLY A 349 3.26 24.59 1.21
CA GLY A 349 2.93 25.00 2.58
C GLY A 349 2.99 23.82 3.57
N ALA A 350 2.40 22.69 3.22
CA ALA A 350 2.40 21.50 4.05
C ALA A 350 3.83 20.94 4.24
N ALA A 351 4.67 20.93 3.20
CA ALA A 351 6.06 20.51 3.28
C ALA A 351 6.90 21.44 4.17
N MET A 352 6.68 22.74 4.07
CA MET A 352 7.36 23.73 4.92
C MET A 352 6.94 23.62 6.39
N GLY A 353 5.70 23.22 6.66
CA GLY A 353 5.19 22.95 7.99
C GLY A 353 5.61 21.60 8.58
N GLY A 354 6.29 20.75 7.79
CA GLY A 354 6.82 19.46 8.24
C GLY A 354 5.81 18.30 8.23
N SER A 355 4.69 18.38 7.50
CA SER A 355 3.76 17.27 7.36
C SER A 355 4.17 16.28 6.28
N LEU A 356 3.85 15.00 6.51
CA LEU A 356 3.81 14.03 5.43
C LEU A 356 2.59 14.30 4.54
N ILE A 357 2.82 14.38 3.25
CA ILE A 357 1.77 14.61 2.25
C ILE A 357 1.46 13.28 1.58
N ILE A 358 0.18 12.91 1.57
CA ILE A 358 -0.31 11.74 0.83
C ILE A 358 -1.10 12.27 -0.36
N PRO A 359 -0.58 12.15 -1.59
CA PRO A 359 -1.31 12.53 -2.79
C PRO A 359 -2.47 11.55 -3.04
N GLY A 360 -3.65 12.07 -3.32
CA GLY A 360 -4.89 11.29 -3.44
C GLY A 360 -5.18 10.72 -4.83
N ASP A 361 -4.61 11.28 -5.92
CA ASP A 361 -4.92 10.90 -7.28
C ASP A 361 -3.76 11.07 -8.28
N ALA A 362 -4.00 10.69 -9.55
CA ALA A 362 -3.00 10.76 -10.61
C ALA A 362 -2.59 12.20 -10.99
N ARG A 363 -3.40 13.22 -10.67
CA ARG A 363 -3.08 14.63 -10.94
C ARG A 363 -2.11 15.16 -9.89
N THR A 364 -2.30 14.78 -8.63
CA THR A 364 -1.32 15.03 -7.56
C THR A 364 0.01 14.33 -7.83
N ASP A 365 -0.01 13.14 -8.43
CA ASP A 365 1.21 12.44 -8.85
C ASP A 365 2.08 13.24 -9.83
N CYS A 366 1.48 13.96 -10.76
CA CYS A 366 2.22 14.78 -11.71
C CYS A 366 2.95 15.96 -11.03
N ILE A 367 2.36 16.52 -9.97
CA ILE A 367 2.94 17.61 -9.19
C ILE A 367 3.91 17.05 -8.15
N ALA A 368 3.55 15.97 -7.47
CA ALA A 368 4.40 15.28 -6.49
C ALA A 368 5.67 14.69 -7.11
N ARG A 369 5.72 14.40 -8.42
CA ARG A 369 6.96 14.01 -9.10
C ARG A 369 8.06 15.07 -9.02
N GLY A 370 7.72 16.33 -8.82
CA GLY A 370 8.68 17.39 -8.50
C GLY A 370 9.22 17.31 -7.05
N PHE A 371 8.50 16.62 -6.17
CA PHE A 371 8.83 16.42 -4.76
C PHE A 371 9.18 14.96 -4.42
N ILE A 372 9.34 14.09 -5.41
CA ILE A 372 9.87 12.75 -5.18
C ILE A 372 11.27 12.94 -4.63
N ILE A 373 11.41 12.61 -3.35
CA ILE A 373 12.69 12.46 -2.69
C ILE A 373 13.51 11.51 -3.56
N PRO A 374 14.65 11.95 -4.10
CA PRO A 374 15.46 11.07 -4.93
C PRO A 374 15.78 9.84 -4.08
N SER A 375 15.40 8.67 -4.57
CA SER A 375 15.87 7.41 -4.00
C SER A 375 17.39 7.56 -3.81
N PRO A 376 17.95 7.35 -2.61
CA PRO A 376 19.38 7.40 -2.44
C PRO A 376 19.97 6.42 -3.45
N LYS A 377 20.71 6.95 -4.43
CA LYS A 377 21.43 6.10 -5.38
C LYS A 377 22.26 5.15 -4.53
N PRO A 378 22.20 3.82 -4.76
CA PRO A 378 23.09 2.92 -4.07
C PRO A 378 24.51 3.45 -4.30
N LYS A 379 25.24 3.74 -3.23
CA LYS A 379 26.67 4.05 -3.32
C LYS A 379 27.31 2.82 -3.94
N ILE A 380 27.58 2.90 -5.23
CA ILE A 380 28.45 1.92 -5.90
C ILE A 380 29.83 2.20 -5.30
N ASN A 381 30.22 1.36 -4.36
CA ASN A 381 31.61 1.32 -3.89
C ASN A 381 32.49 0.96 -5.08
N ARG A 382 33.05 1.99 -5.73
CA ARG A 382 34.16 1.89 -6.67
C ARG A 382 35.47 1.88 -5.90
N GLU A 383 35.67 0.92 -5.02
CA GLU A 383 36.99 0.65 -4.43
C GLU A 383 37.09 -0.86 -4.17
N ALA A 384 37.40 -1.61 -5.22
CA ALA A 384 38.10 -2.89 -5.17
C ALA A 384 38.73 -3.12 -6.55
N LYS A 385 39.74 -2.32 -6.85
CA LYS A 385 40.78 -2.64 -7.83
C LYS A 385 42.10 -2.26 -7.20
N THR A 386 42.73 -3.19 -6.55
CA THR A 386 44.16 -3.55 -6.54
C THR A 386 44.25 -4.94 -5.95
#